data_7b4f566278b6467b74aa10d51d7d7d67
#
_entry.id   7b4f566278b6467b74aa10d51d7d7d67
#
_cell.length_a   1.000
_cell.length_b   1.000
_cell.length_c   1.000
_cell.angle_alpha   90.00
_cell.angle_beta   90.00
_cell.angle_gamma   90.00
#
_symmetry.space_group_name_H-M   'P 1'
#
loop_
_entity.id
_entity.type
_entity.pdbx_description
1 polymer ?
#
loop_
_entity_poly.entity_id
_entity_poly.type
_entity_poly.pdbx_seq_one_letter_code
_entity_poly.pdbx_strand_id
1 'polypeptide(L)'
;MNGDKSRLAAWGLRLAILGLAVLALGILGHRLGVLDFRPALLGLAGGAAIGVLGAVVSAIALVISLASSRSGVRTAIAGLVIGLLVAAPVGQAMIAGAKVPRIHDITTDLDNPPAFDAVVALRGETSNPLDRAEPADLAELQAQAYPDLKTLEIEAQPGKVYEAALETARGMGWEIVASNPEQGLIEATATTRVMNFKDDIAIRVVEAGEGAAVDVRSV
;
A
#
# COMPACT_ATOMS: atom_id res chain seq x y z
N MET A 1 -41.63 6.57 -28.50
CA MET A 1 -41.74 7.32 -27.25
C MET A 1 -40.31 7.49 -26.70
N ASN A 2 -39.72 8.67 -26.90
CA ASN A 2 -38.40 8.98 -26.29
C ASN A 2 -38.66 9.23 -24.80
N GLY A 3 -38.48 8.20 -23.97
CA GLY A 3 -38.54 8.39 -22.52
C GLY A 3 -37.49 9.41 -22.11
N ASP A 4 -37.89 10.44 -21.35
CA ASP A 4 -37.02 11.48 -20.82
C ASP A 4 -35.83 10.82 -20.12
N LYS A 5 -34.63 10.98 -20.69
CA LYS A 5 -33.39 10.42 -20.13
C LYS A 5 -33.18 11.09 -18.76
N SER A 6 -33.03 10.30 -17.72
CA SER A 6 -32.76 10.81 -16.38
C SER A 6 -31.46 11.64 -16.37
N ARG A 7 -31.59 12.97 -16.30
CA ARG A 7 -30.44 13.88 -16.20
C ARG A 7 -29.60 13.56 -14.97
N LEU A 8 -30.26 13.20 -13.86
CA LEU A 8 -29.61 12.86 -12.63
C LEU A 8 -28.73 11.62 -12.77
N ALA A 9 -29.22 10.55 -13.44
CA ALA A 9 -28.42 9.36 -13.73
C ALA A 9 -27.21 9.68 -14.61
N ALA A 10 -27.38 10.56 -15.60
CA ALA A 10 -26.27 11.01 -16.45
C ALA A 10 -25.21 11.79 -15.66
N TRP A 11 -25.62 12.64 -14.73
CA TRP A 11 -24.69 13.37 -13.85
C TRP A 11 -23.96 12.44 -12.88
N GLY A 12 -24.66 11.48 -12.26
CA GLY A 12 -24.04 10.48 -11.40
C GLY A 12 -22.95 9.68 -12.11
N LEU A 13 -23.25 9.21 -13.34
CA LEU A 13 -22.27 8.51 -14.17
C LEU A 13 -21.07 9.40 -14.55
N ARG A 14 -21.31 10.65 -14.94
CA ARG A 14 -20.24 11.60 -15.28
C ARG A 14 -19.31 11.86 -14.09
N LEU A 15 -19.88 12.06 -12.89
CA LEU A 15 -19.09 12.22 -11.67
C LEU A 15 -18.27 10.96 -11.36
N ALA A 16 -18.87 9.78 -11.48
CA ALA A 16 -18.15 8.52 -11.25
C ALA A 16 -16.97 8.35 -12.22
N ILE A 17 -17.17 8.65 -13.52
CA ILE A 17 -16.12 8.61 -14.54
C ILE A 17 -15.05 9.68 -14.26
N LEU A 18 -15.44 10.90 -13.85
CA LEU A 18 -14.49 11.95 -13.47
C LEU A 18 -13.64 11.51 -12.26
N GLY A 19 -14.26 10.91 -11.25
CA GLY A 19 -13.54 10.36 -10.09
C GLY A 19 -12.53 9.31 -10.51
N LEU A 20 -12.91 8.39 -11.41
CA LEU A 20 -12.00 7.39 -11.98
C LEU A 20 -10.83 8.06 -12.74
N ALA A 21 -11.12 9.05 -13.56
CA ALA A 21 -10.08 9.76 -14.32
C ALA A 21 -9.09 10.49 -13.40
N VAL A 22 -9.57 11.21 -12.38
CA VAL A 22 -8.72 11.90 -11.40
C VAL A 22 -7.83 10.92 -10.63
N LEU A 23 -8.40 9.80 -10.16
CA LEU A 23 -7.66 8.74 -9.48
C LEU A 23 -6.61 8.13 -10.40
N ALA A 24 -6.97 7.78 -11.63
CA ALA A 24 -6.05 7.19 -12.62
C ALA A 24 -4.91 8.16 -12.98
N LEU A 25 -5.20 9.46 -13.14
CA LEU A 25 -4.18 10.48 -13.40
C LEU A 25 -3.23 10.65 -12.21
N GLY A 26 -3.72 10.55 -10.98
CA GLY A 26 -2.86 10.55 -9.79
C GLY A 26 -1.89 9.37 -9.78
N ILE A 27 -2.40 8.16 -9.99
CA ILE A 27 -1.58 6.94 -10.04
C ILE A 27 -0.58 6.99 -11.19
N LEU A 28 -1.05 7.24 -12.41
CA LEU A 28 -0.20 7.23 -13.61
C LEU A 28 0.84 8.35 -13.56
N GLY A 29 0.44 9.55 -13.11
CA GLY A 29 1.35 10.68 -12.97
C GLY A 29 2.51 10.39 -12.01
N HIS A 30 2.23 9.71 -10.90
CA HIS A 30 3.28 9.29 -9.97
C HIS A 30 4.15 8.16 -10.55
N ARG A 31 3.54 7.13 -11.13
CA ARG A 31 4.29 6.02 -11.73
C ARG A 31 5.22 6.45 -12.88
N LEU A 32 4.85 7.50 -13.61
CA LEU A 32 5.65 8.08 -14.69
C LEU A 32 6.65 9.14 -14.20
N GLY A 33 6.75 9.40 -12.90
CA GLY A 33 7.62 10.41 -12.33
C GLY A 33 7.22 11.86 -12.65
N VAL A 34 5.99 12.09 -13.13
CA VAL A 34 5.46 13.43 -13.45
C VAL A 34 4.92 14.13 -12.21
N LEU A 35 4.39 13.35 -11.26
CA LEU A 35 3.84 13.84 -10.00
C LEU A 35 4.59 13.27 -8.81
N ASP A 36 4.91 14.13 -7.85
CA ASP A 36 5.37 13.70 -6.54
C ASP A 36 4.27 12.91 -5.82
N PHE A 37 4.66 12.14 -4.78
CA PHE A 37 3.73 11.30 -4.05
C PHE A 37 2.57 12.08 -3.39
N ARG A 38 2.83 13.30 -2.86
CA ARG A 38 1.79 14.11 -2.19
C ARG A 38 0.65 14.51 -3.13
N PRO A 39 0.89 15.17 -4.29
CA PRO A 39 -0.17 15.45 -5.25
C PRO A 39 -0.83 14.19 -5.81
N ALA A 40 -0.10 13.08 -5.94
CA ALA A 40 -0.68 11.81 -6.36
C ALA A 40 -1.68 11.26 -5.32
N LEU A 41 -1.34 11.30 -4.02
CA LEU A 41 -2.25 10.92 -2.93
C LEU A 41 -3.49 11.83 -2.87
N LEU A 42 -3.32 13.13 -3.11
CA LEU A 42 -4.47 14.04 -3.24
C LEU A 42 -5.35 13.67 -4.44
N GLY A 43 -4.75 13.23 -5.54
CA GLY A 43 -5.48 12.69 -6.69
C GLY A 43 -6.30 11.44 -6.35
N LEU A 44 -5.72 10.51 -5.57
CA LEU A 44 -6.43 9.32 -5.10
C LEU A 44 -7.61 9.69 -4.19
N ALA A 45 -7.36 10.53 -3.18
CA ALA A 45 -8.39 10.96 -2.23
C ALA A 45 -9.49 11.77 -2.91
N GLY A 46 -9.12 12.72 -3.78
CA GLY A 46 -10.05 13.54 -4.56
C GLY A 46 -10.87 12.70 -5.54
N GLY A 47 -10.22 11.78 -6.27
CA GLY A 47 -10.89 10.84 -7.16
C GLY A 47 -11.89 9.96 -6.42
N ALA A 48 -11.51 9.42 -5.26
CA ALA A 48 -12.41 8.64 -4.42
C ALA A 48 -13.61 9.46 -3.91
N ALA A 49 -13.38 10.70 -3.45
CA ALA A 49 -14.45 11.59 -3.00
C ALA A 49 -15.45 11.92 -4.12
N ILE A 50 -14.95 12.22 -5.32
CA ILE A 50 -15.79 12.42 -6.52
C ILE A 50 -16.53 11.13 -6.88
N GLY A 51 -15.87 9.96 -6.76
CA GLY A 51 -16.48 8.64 -6.96
C GLY A 51 -17.64 8.39 -6.00
N VAL A 52 -17.48 8.73 -4.71
CA VAL A 52 -18.58 8.66 -3.71
C VAL A 52 -19.75 9.54 -4.13
N LEU A 53 -19.47 10.80 -4.50
CA LEU A 53 -20.53 11.72 -4.97
C LEU A 53 -21.26 11.14 -6.19
N GLY A 54 -20.51 10.58 -7.16
CA GLY A 54 -21.07 9.90 -8.33
C GLY A 54 -21.95 8.72 -7.95
N ALA A 55 -21.50 7.88 -7.00
CA ALA A 55 -22.27 6.75 -6.49
C ALA A 55 -23.57 7.19 -5.80
N VAL A 56 -23.50 8.20 -4.92
CA VAL A 56 -24.67 8.75 -4.21
C VAL A 56 -25.71 9.33 -5.18
N VAL A 57 -25.27 10.17 -6.12
CA VAL A 57 -26.15 10.74 -7.14
C VAL A 57 -26.79 9.66 -8.01
N SER A 58 -26.01 8.63 -8.35
CA SER A 58 -26.48 7.47 -9.11
C SER A 58 -27.48 6.63 -8.32
N ALA A 59 -27.24 6.42 -7.02
CA ALA A 59 -28.19 5.70 -6.15
C ALA A 59 -29.54 6.42 -6.06
N ILE A 60 -29.51 7.74 -5.85
CA ILE A 60 -30.72 8.57 -5.83
C ILE A 60 -31.45 8.47 -7.19
N ALA A 61 -30.70 8.62 -8.30
CA ALA A 61 -31.28 8.48 -9.64
C ALA A 61 -31.88 7.11 -9.89
N LEU A 62 -31.28 6.04 -9.37
CA LEU A 62 -31.78 4.66 -9.47
C LEU A 62 -33.14 4.52 -8.76
N VAL A 63 -33.21 4.97 -7.50
CA VAL A 63 -34.48 4.93 -6.74
C VAL A 63 -35.60 5.70 -7.45
N ILE A 64 -35.30 6.93 -7.90
CA ILE A 64 -36.29 7.75 -8.63
C ILE A 64 -36.71 7.06 -9.95
N SER A 65 -35.76 6.47 -10.68
CA SER A 65 -36.08 5.80 -11.97
C SER A 65 -36.93 4.55 -11.78
N LEU A 66 -36.69 3.80 -10.72
CA LEU A 66 -37.49 2.62 -10.35
C LEU A 66 -38.91 3.01 -9.90
N ALA A 67 -39.03 4.06 -9.09
CA ALA A 67 -40.33 4.51 -8.56
C ALA A 67 -41.22 5.18 -9.59
N SER A 68 -40.64 5.82 -10.63
CA SER A 68 -41.39 6.61 -11.62
C SER A 68 -41.41 6.02 -13.03
N SER A 69 -40.94 4.78 -13.19
CA SER A 69 -40.84 4.09 -14.51
C SER A 69 -40.10 4.91 -15.58
N ARG A 70 -39.19 5.80 -15.14
CA ARG A 70 -38.39 6.65 -16.05
C ARG A 70 -37.20 5.86 -16.63
N SER A 71 -36.80 6.28 -17.84
CA SER A 71 -35.57 5.76 -18.43
C SER A 71 -34.36 6.26 -17.66
N GLY A 72 -33.36 5.39 -17.44
CA GLY A 72 -32.11 5.80 -16.77
C GLY A 72 -31.54 4.78 -15.78
N VAL A 73 -32.27 3.70 -15.51
CA VAL A 73 -31.85 2.63 -14.58
C VAL A 73 -30.46 2.09 -14.91
N ARG A 74 -30.19 1.75 -16.18
CA ARG A 74 -28.86 1.23 -16.60
C ARG A 74 -27.75 2.24 -16.37
N THR A 75 -27.99 3.53 -16.67
CA THR A 75 -27.02 4.60 -16.48
C THR A 75 -26.75 4.84 -14.98
N ALA A 76 -27.79 4.79 -14.16
CA ALA A 76 -27.68 4.91 -12.71
C ALA A 76 -26.90 3.73 -12.11
N ILE A 77 -27.18 2.49 -12.54
CA ILE A 77 -26.43 1.32 -12.10
C ILE A 77 -24.93 1.45 -12.49
N ALA A 78 -24.65 1.84 -13.73
CA ALA A 78 -23.27 2.03 -14.19
C ALA A 78 -22.53 3.08 -13.35
N GLY A 79 -23.15 4.24 -13.08
CA GLY A 79 -22.55 5.27 -12.25
C GLY A 79 -22.35 4.84 -10.79
N LEU A 80 -23.30 4.09 -10.23
CA LEU A 80 -23.18 3.53 -8.89
C LEU A 80 -22.02 2.53 -8.80
N VAL A 81 -21.94 1.59 -9.73
CA VAL A 81 -20.88 0.55 -9.74
C VAL A 81 -19.51 1.20 -9.92
N ILE A 82 -19.35 2.10 -10.91
CA ILE A 82 -18.06 2.77 -11.14
C ILE A 82 -17.67 3.60 -9.91
N GLY A 83 -18.59 4.37 -9.36
CA GLY A 83 -18.31 5.20 -8.18
C GLY A 83 -17.87 4.37 -6.97
N LEU A 84 -18.52 3.23 -6.73
CA LEU A 84 -18.12 2.30 -5.66
C LEU A 84 -16.77 1.65 -5.93
N LEU A 85 -16.50 1.21 -7.18
CA LEU A 85 -15.19 0.64 -7.55
C LEU A 85 -14.04 1.62 -7.39
N VAL A 86 -14.28 2.91 -7.58
CA VAL A 86 -13.29 3.98 -7.35
C VAL A 86 -13.10 4.26 -5.86
N ALA A 87 -14.19 4.34 -5.11
CA ALA A 87 -14.17 4.78 -3.72
C ALA A 87 -13.77 3.66 -2.74
N ALA A 88 -14.24 2.43 -2.95
CA ALA A 88 -14.09 1.36 -1.98
C ALA A 88 -12.63 0.98 -1.66
N PRO A 89 -11.73 0.80 -2.63
CA PRO A 89 -10.33 0.46 -2.34
C PRO A 89 -9.62 1.55 -1.52
N VAL A 90 -9.85 2.83 -1.86
CA VAL A 90 -9.25 3.96 -1.15
C VAL A 90 -9.83 4.05 0.27
N GLY A 91 -11.14 3.90 0.42
CA GLY A 91 -11.80 3.87 1.72
C GLY A 91 -11.30 2.74 2.62
N GLN A 92 -11.13 1.53 2.06
CA GLN A 92 -10.56 0.39 2.79
C GLN A 92 -9.12 0.67 3.25
N ALA A 93 -8.28 1.22 2.37
CA ALA A 93 -6.91 1.58 2.72
C ALA A 93 -6.85 2.64 3.82
N MET A 94 -7.72 3.66 3.78
CA MET A 94 -7.81 4.68 4.82
C MET A 94 -8.25 4.10 6.18
N ILE A 95 -9.25 3.21 6.18
CA ILE A 95 -9.73 2.55 7.41
C ILE A 95 -8.64 1.65 7.99
N ALA A 96 -7.94 0.89 7.15
CA ALA A 96 -6.82 0.04 7.58
C ALA A 96 -5.67 0.88 8.16
N GLY A 97 -5.27 1.94 7.46
CA GLY A 97 -4.19 2.83 7.90
C GLY A 97 -4.52 3.62 9.18
N ALA A 98 -5.81 3.89 9.45
CA ALA A 98 -6.22 4.57 10.69
C ALA A 98 -6.09 3.70 11.95
N LYS A 99 -5.91 2.38 11.79
CA LYS A 99 -5.81 1.41 12.90
C LYS A 99 -4.37 1.14 13.34
N VAL A 100 -3.39 1.63 12.59
CA VAL A 100 -1.97 1.39 12.85
C VAL A 100 -1.24 2.72 13.11
N PRO A 101 -0.15 2.71 13.90
CA PRO A 101 0.65 3.91 14.11
C PRO A 101 1.32 4.36 12.80
N ARG A 102 1.61 5.66 12.73
CA ARG A 102 2.33 6.24 11.58
C ARG A 102 3.84 6.09 11.79
N ILE A 103 4.32 4.87 11.70
CA ILE A 103 5.74 4.53 11.78
C ILE A 103 6.20 3.99 10.44
N HIS A 104 7.45 4.26 10.08
CA HIS A 104 8.02 3.91 8.77
C HIS A 104 9.05 2.79 8.86
N ASP A 105 9.50 2.47 10.07
CA ASP A 105 10.57 1.53 10.33
C ASP A 105 10.06 0.45 11.29
N ILE A 106 9.90 -0.75 10.77
CA ILE A 106 9.36 -1.91 11.50
C ILE A 106 10.39 -3.03 11.46
N THR A 107 10.65 -3.64 12.61
CA THR A 107 11.64 -4.72 12.74
C THR A 107 11.17 -5.82 13.67
N THR A 108 11.64 -7.04 13.46
CA THR A 108 11.41 -8.17 14.36
C THR A 108 12.29 -8.14 15.62
N ASP A 109 13.45 -7.47 15.56
CA ASP A 109 14.36 -7.26 16.69
C ASP A 109 14.40 -5.76 17.01
N LEU A 110 13.74 -5.37 18.10
CA LEU A 110 13.66 -3.96 18.52
C LEU A 110 14.96 -3.45 19.17
N ASP A 111 15.71 -4.35 19.79
CA ASP A 111 16.92 -4.00 20.54
C ASP A 111 18.13 -3.87 19.60
N ASN A 112 18.20 -4.72 18.56
CA ASN A 112 19.28 -4.75 17.61
C ASN A 112 18.74 -4.98 16.18
N PRO A 113 18.06 -4.00 15.59
CA PRO A 113 17.47 -4.14 14.25
C PRO A 113 18.53 -4.42 13.18
N PRO A 114 18.21 -5.26 12.16
CA PRO A 114 19.09 -5.44 11.01
C PRO A 114 19.52 -4.11 10.40
N ALA A 115 20.83 -3.95 10.17
CA ALA A 115 21.39 -2.75 9.57
C ALA A 115 21.24 -2.78 8.05
N PHE A 116 21.15 -1.59 7.45
CA PHE A 116 21.26 -1.40 6.01
C PHE A 116 22.67 -0.94 5.65
N ASP A 117 23.20 -1.43 4.54
CA ASP A 117 24.50 -1.06 3.99
C ASP A 117 24.40 -0.73 2.49
N ALA A 118 24.20 -1.73 1.63
CA ALA A 118 24.20 -1.56 0.19
C ALA A 118 23.02 -0.70 -0.31
N VAL A 119 21.84 -0.85 0.28
CA VAL A 119 20.65 -0.09 -0.10
C VAL A 119 20.78 1.40 0.18
N VAL A 120 21.62 1.79 1.15
CA VAL A 120 21.82 3.20 1.56
C VAL A 120 22.22 4.07 0.36
N ALA A 121 23.10 3.55 -0.50
CA ALA A 121 23.58 4.29 -1.68
C ALA A 121 22.51 4.48 -2.77
N LEU A 122 21.41 3.72 -2.72
CA LEU A 122 20.32 3.78 -3.70
C LEU A 122 19.16 4.67 -3.24
N ARG A 123 19.19 5.14 -1.99
CA ARG A 123 18.11 5.95 -1.41
C ARG A 123 18.18 7.39 -1.88
N GLY A 124 17.02 7.95 -2.20
CA GLY A 124 16.90 9.37 -2.55
C GLY A 124 16.81 10.26 -1.31
N GLU A 125 17.00 11.57 -1.50
CA GLU A 125 16.94 12.59 -0.43
C GLU A 125 15.56 12.64 0.28
N THR A 126 14.51 12.16 -0.36
CA THR A 126 13.14 12.12 0.19
C THR A 126 12.78 10.80 0.88
N SER A 127 13.74 9.87 0.98
CA SER A 127 13.52 8.59 1.67
C SER A 127 13.44 8.79 3.19
N ASN A 128 12.70 7.92 3.87
CA ASN A 128 12.62 7.93 5.32
C ASN A 128 14.00 7.72 5.97
N PRO A 129 14.32 8.33 7.12
CA PRO A 129 15.60 8.13 7.79
C PRO A 129 15.75 6.67 8.29
N LEU A 130 16.99 6.20 8.39
CA LEU A 130 17.32 4.84 8.83
C LEU A 130 17.80 4.79 10.29
N ASP A 131 17.91 5.93 10.97
CA ASP A 131 18.46 6.04 12.32
C ASP A 131 17.47 5.70 13.44
N ARG A 132 16.20 5.47 13.11
CA ARG A 132 15.10 5.18 14.06
C ARG A 132 14.93 6.26 15.15
N ALA A 133 15.36 7.48 14.89
CA ALA A 133 15.31 8.56 15.86
C ALA A 133 13.91 9.12 16.07
N GLU A 134 13.06 9.02 15.05
CA GLU A 134 11.69 9.57 15.06
C GLU A 134 10.65 8.54 14.58
N PRO A 135 9.52 8.46 15.29
CA PRO A 135 9.23 9.13 16.57
C PRO A 135 10.06 8.55 17.72
N ALA A 136 10.31 9.34 18.77
CA ALA A 136 11.15 8.92 19.91
C ALA A 136 10.61 7.67 20.64
N ASP A 137 9.31 7.38 20.50
CA ASP A 137 8.61 6.22 21.05
C ASP A 137 8.38 5.11 20.01
N LEU A 138 9.13 5.10 18.91
CA LEU A 138 8.99 4.17 17.78
C LEU A 138 8.89 2.71 18.23
N ALA A 139 9.82 2.26 19.10
CA ALA A 139 9.85 0.88 19.56
C ALA A 139 8.59 0.52 20.39
N GLU A 140 8.13 1.45 21.22
CA GLU A 140 6.91 1.26 22.02
C GLU A 140 5.67 1.24 21.15
N LEU A 141 5.55 2.16 20.19
CA LEU A 141 4.45 2.19 19.22
C LEU A 141 4.40 0.90 18.37
N GLN A 142 5.56 0.42 17.93
CA GLN A 142 5.63 -0.84 17.20
C GLN A 142 5.22 -2.02 18.08
N ALA A 143 5.74 -2.14 19.28
CA ALA A 143 5.43 -3.25 20.18
C ALA A 143 3.94 -3.32 20.53
N GLN A 144 3.29 -2.15 20.70
CA GLN A 144 1.84 -2.07 20.97
C GLN A 144 1.00 -2.46 19.74
N ALA A 145 1.40 -2.01 18.55
CA ALA A 145 0.63 -2.24 17.34
C ALA A 145 0.86 -3.62 16.72
N TYR A 146 2.05 -4.18 16.92
CA TYR A 146 2.49 -5.44 16.31
C TYR A 146 3.14 -6.36 17.35
N PRO A 147 2.42 -6.79 18.40
CA PRO A 147 2.99 -7.58 19.51
C PRO A 147 3.50 -8.96 19.09
N ASP A 148 3.06 -9.45 17.93
CA ASP A 148 3.46 -10.76 17.39
C ASP A 148 4.75 -10.70 16.54
N LEU A 149 5.23 -9.49 16.21
CA LEU A 149 6.48 -9.35 15.48
C LEU A 149 7.67 -9.55 16.42
N LYS A 150 8.41 -10.63 16.14
CA LYS A 150 9.60 -11.02 16.90
C LYS A 150 10.54 -11.83 16.02
N THR A 151 11.78 -11.98 16.46
CA THR A 151 12.76 -12.89 15.86
C THR A 151 12.16 -14.27 15.63
N LEU A 152 12.34 -14.81 14.43
CA LEU A 152 11.91 -16.15 14.06
C LEU A 152 13.05 -17.14 14.30
N GLU A 153 12.84 -18.09 15.20
CA GLU A 153 13.77 -19.19 15.45
C GLU A 153 13.43 -20.39 14.57
N ILE A 154 14.43 -20.96 13.91
CA ILE A 154 14.27 -22.07 12.96
C ILE A 154 15.29 -23.18 13.32
N GLU A 155 14.79 -24.38 13.56
CA GLU A 155 15.61 -25.58 13.84
C GLU A 155 16.25 -26.13 12.55
N ALA A 156 17.13 -25.32 11.93
CA ALA A 156 17.86 -25.69 10.73
C ALA A 156 19.18 -24.92 10.67
N GLN A 157 20.14 -25.46 9.92
CA GLN A 157 21.47 -24.84 9.75
C GLN A 157 21.33 -23.42 9.18
N PRO A 158 22.05 -22.39 9.70
CA PRO A 158 21.97 -21.00 9.26
C PRO A 158 22.09 -20.81 7.75
N GLY A 159 23.02 -21.54 7.10
CA GLY A 159 23.19 -21.46 5.64
C GLY A 159 21.96 -21.92 4.85
N LYS A 160 21.25 -22.96 5.32
CA LYS A 160 19.99 -23.40 4.67
C LYS A 160 18.87 -22.40 4.90
N VAL A 161 18.81 -21.82 6.09
CA VAL A 161 17.82 -20.78 6.43
C VAL A 161 18.06 -19.50 5.60
N TYR A 162 19.33 -19.12 5.42
CA TYR A 162 19.73 -18.01 4.56
C TYR A 162 19.28 -18.20 3.11
N GLU A 163 19.57 -19.37 2.53
CA GLU A 163 19.15 -19.69 1.15
C GLU A 163 17.62 -19.67 1.00
N ALA A 164 16.89 -20.23 1.98
CA ALA A 164 15.44 -20.20 2.00
C ALA A 164 14.89 -18.76 2.12
N ALA A 165 15.50 -17.90 2.94
CA ALA A 165 15.13 -16.51 3.07
C ALA A 165 15.36 -15.74 1.76
N LEU A 166 16.50 -15.96 1.10
CA LEU A 166 16.84 -15.37 -0.20
C LEU A 166 15.87 -15.82 -1.31
N GLU A 167 15.55 -17.12 -1.35
CA GLU A 167 14.57 -17.65 -2.29
C GLU A 167 13.17 -17.09 -2.03
N THR A 168 12.76 -16.97 -0.77
CA THR A 168 11.49 -16.36 -0.37
C THR A 168 11.42 -14.91 -0.83
N ALA A 169 12.44 -14.10 -0.57
CA ALA A 169 12.49 -12.69 -1.00
C ALA A 169 12.35 -12.56 -2.53
N ARG A 170 13.04 -13.42 -3.30
CA ARG A 170 12.89 -13.49 -4.76
C ARG A 170 11.49 -13.92 -5.18
N GLY A 171 10.94 -14.94 -4.51
CA GLY A 171 9.59 -15.44 -4.77
C GLY A 171 8.49 -14.41 -4.50
N MET A 172 8.71 -13.50 -3.55
CA MET A 172 7.85 -12.34 -3.27
C MET A 172 7.99 -11.23 -4.33
N GLY A 173 8.94 -11.34 -5.25
CA GLY A 173 9.20 -10.35 -6.29
C GLY A 173 10.00 -9.15 -5.80
N TRP A 174 10.73 -9.27 -4.68
CA TRP A 174 11.62 -8.23 -4.21
C TRP A 174 12.89 -8.16 -5.07
N GLU A 175 13.37 -6.96 -5.32
CA GLU A 175 14.64 -6.72 -5.99
C GLU A 175 15.77 -6.92 -4.96
N ILE A 176 16.60 -7.95 -5.14
CA ILE A 176 17.75 -8.19 -4.27
C ILE A 176 18.84 -7.18 -4.59
N VAL A 177 19.14 -6.31 -3.64
CA VAL A 177 20.18 -5.27 -3.74
C VAL A 177 21.54 -5.86 -3.39
N ALA A 178 21.61 -6.61 -2.29
CA ALA A 178 22.81 -7.30 -1.86
C ALA A 178 22.45 -8.61 -1.17
N SER A 179 23.39 -9.59 -1.25
CA SER A 179 23.29 -10.82 -0.48
C SER A 179 24.70 -11.24 -0.04
N ASN A 180 24.89 -11.34 1.28
CA ASN A 180 26.17 -11.70 1.88
C ASN A 180 25.98 -12.89 2.83
N PRO A 181 26.19 -14.12 2.36
CA PRO A 181 25.99 -15.32 3.16
C PRO A 181 26.97 -15.45 4.33
N GLU A 182 28.19 -14.85 4.23
CA GLU A 182 29.17 -14.87 5.33
C GLU A 182 28.72 -14.00 6.52
N GLN A 183 28.03 -12.92 6.25
CA GLN A 183 27.42 -12.05 7.27
C GLN A 183 25.98 -12.44 7.62
N GLY A 184 25.38 -13.37 6.85
CA GLY A 184 23.98 -13.73 7.00
C GLY A 184 23.01 -12.59 6.63
N LEU A 185 23.45 -11.61 5.82
CA LEU A 185 22.68 -10.42 5.50
C LEU A 185 22.15 -10.44 4.05
N ILE A 186 20.87 -10.14 3.89
CA ILE A 186 20.20 -9.93 2.60
C ILE A 186 19.56 -8.55 2.63
N GLU A 187 19.84 -7.74 1.62
CA GLU A 187 19.17 -6.46 1.41
C GLU A 187 18.36 -6.50 0.13
N ALA A 188 17.13 -6.03 0.20
CA ALA A 188 16.21 -6.04 -0.91
C ALA A 188 15.32 -4.80 -0.90
N THR A 189 14.72 -4.49 -2.05
CA THR A 189 13.70 -3.45 -2.18
C THR A 189 12.40 -4.06 -2.69
N ALA A 190 11.33 -3.89 -1.92
CA ALA A 190 9.97 -4.21 -2.36
C ALA A 190 9.34 -2.97 -3.01
N THR A 191 8.58 -3.18 -4.09
CA THR A 191 7.89 -2.08 -4.78
C THR A 191 6.39 -2.34 -4.79
N THR A 192 5.61 -1.39 -4.26
CA THR A 192 4.15 -1.51 -4.25
C THR A 192 3.56 -1.43 -5.64
N ARG A 193 2.59 -2.32 -5.93
CA ARG A 193 2.03 -2.47 -7.30
C ARG A 193 1.29 -1.24 -7.81
N VAL A 194 0.63 -0.48 -6.94
CA VAL A 194 -0.24 0.65 -7.34
C VAL A 194 0.57 1.93 -7.44
N MET A 195 1.28 2.31 -6.37
CA MET A 195 1.93 3.61 -6.27
C MET A 195 3.45 3.57 -6.51
N ASN A 196 4.05 2.39 -6.74
CA ASN A 196 5.50 2.23 -6.85
C ASN A 196 6.28 2.76 -5.64
N PHE A 197 5.67 2.77 -4.45
CA PHE A 197 6.43 3.05 -3.23
C PHE A 197 7.44 1.95 -3.00
N LYS A 198 8.61 2.33 -2.58
CA LYS A 198 9.71 1.44 -2.29
C LYS A 198 9.84 1.28 -0.79
N ASP A 199 9.90 0.04 -0.35
CA ASP A 199 10.20 -0.34 1.01
C ASP A 199 11.54 -1.10 0.98
N ASP A 200 12.53 -0.58 1.68
CA ASP A 200 13.83 -1.23 1.79
C ASP A 200 13.79 -2.25 2.92
N ILE A 201 14.31 -3.45 2.65
CA ILE A 201 14.21 -4.60 3.53
C ILE A 201 15.61 -5.12 3.81
N ALA A 202 15.93 -5.31 5.08
CA ALA A 202 17.10 -6.05 5.54
C ALA A 202 16.65 -7.34 6.24
N ILE A 203 17.22 -8.47 5.86
CA ILE A 203 17.02 -9.76 6.49
C ILE A 203 18.37 -10.19 7.05
N ARG A 204 18.40 -10.50 8.34
CA ARG A 204 19.58 -11.03 9.03
C ARG A 204 19.32 -12.46 9.49
N VAL A 205 20.22 -13.38 9.14
CA VAL A 205 20.18 -14.77 9.57
C VAL A 205 21.44 -15.06 10.36
N VAL A 206 21.31 -15.40 11.63
CA VAL A 206 22.44 -15.72 12.52
C VAL A 206 22.27 -17.08 13.17
N GLU A 207 23.37 -17.69 13.62
CA GLU A 207 23.33 -18.90 14.41
C GLU A 207 22.68 -18.62 15.77
N ALA A 208 21.77 -19.51 16.19
CA ALA A 208 21.09 -19.41 17.48
C ALA A 208 20.83 -20.83 18.03
N GLY A 209 21.50 -21.17 19.13
CA GLY A 209 21.41 -22.51 19.71
C GLY A 209 21.81 -23.60 18.72
N GLU A 210 20.92 -24.55 18.47
CA GLU A 210 21.12 -25.62 17.47
C GLU A 210 20.56 -25.29 16.06
N GLY A 211 20.08 -24.05 15.88
CA GLY A 211 19.42 -23.59 14.67
C GLY A 211 19.85 -22.20 14.22
N ALA A 212 18.93 -21.44 13.70
CA ALA A 212 19.13 -20.09 13.23
C ALA A 212 18.02 -19.15 13.73
N ALA A 213 18.39 -17.89 13.98
CA ALA A 213 17.47 -16.79 14.20
C ALA A 213 17.40 -15.92 12.94
N VAL A 214 16.19 -15.52 12.57
CA VAL A 214 15.93 -14.66 11.42
C VAL A 214 15.25 -13.38 11.90
N ASP A 215 15.86 -12.26 11.59
CA ASP A 215 15.30 -10.95 11.80
C ASP A 215 15.07 -10.22 10.48
N VAL A 216 14.00 -9.45 10.44
CA VAL A 216 13.62 -8.65 9.27
C VAL A 216 13.36 -7.22 9.72
N ARG A 217 13.86 -6.27 8.95
CA ARG A 217 13.56 -4.83 9.09
C ARG A 217 13.10 -4.27 7.77
N SER A 218 12.04 -3.46 7.78
CA SER A 218 11.49 -2.77 6.61
C SER A 218 11.33 -1.28 6.90
N VAL A 219 11.77 -0.43 5.95
CA VAL A 219 11.73 1.05 6.06
C VAL A 219 11.16 1.67 4.79
#